data_3ec0fbec5d88ba4b14550f01acc81755
#
_entry.id   3ec0fbec5d88ba4b14550f01acc81755
#
_cell.length_a   1.000
_cell.length_b   1.000
_cell.length_c   1.000
_cell.angle_alpha   90.00
_cell.angle_beta   90.00
_cell.angle_gamma   90.00
#
_symmetry.space_group_name_H-M   'P 1'
#
loop_
_entity.id
_entity.type
_entity.pdbx_description
1 polymer ?
#
loop_
_entity_poly.entity_id
_entity_poly.type
_entity_poly.pdbx_seq_one_letter_code
_entity_poly.pdbx_strand_id
1 'polypeptide(L)'
;GYAVFVMDNTGWDALTLYAWGNDLPELFGGWPGISPTGSVEIKGITYKYFDTGEANKGLVYNLIFNDNGVGSQFDGPQNFTLDRDIYLEITESGWTEIDPDAVVIHDGYTIFIEDQSGWAETTIYAWGNDIPELFGSWPGILPTGSVEIKGVTYNYYDTGEANKGLTYNLIMNNNN
;
A
#
# COMPACT_ATOMS: atom_id res chain seq x y z
N GLY A 1 3.10 12.12 -16.85
CA GLY A 1 3.90 10.88 -16.91
C GLY A 1 3.34 9.84 -15.97
N TYR A 2 3.90 8.65 -16.02
CA TYR A 2 3.68 7.65 -14.99
C TYR A 2 4.70 7.86 -13.86
N ALA A 3 4.46 7.26 -12.70
CA ALA A 3 5.33 7.37 -11.55
C ALA A 3 5.68 6.00 -10.97
N VAL A 4 6.86 5.93 -10.35
CA VAL A 4 7.27 4.82 -9.50
C VAL A 4 7.04 5.25 -8.06
N PHE A 5 6.08 4.63 -7.39
CA PHE A 5 5.77 4.86 -5.98
C PHE A 5 6.47 3.82 -5.12
N VAL A 6 7.12 4.25 -4.06
CA VAL A 6 7.97 3.39 -3.24
C VAL A 6 7.64 3.55 -1.76
N MET A 7 7.19 2.48 -1.13
CA MET A 7 7.18 2.34 0.32
C MET A 7 8.60 1.93 0.74
N ASP A 8 9.34 2.90 1.29
CA ASP A 8 10.77 2.74 1.57
C ASP A 8 11.02 2.22 2.98
N ASN A 9 11.36 0.94 3.07
CA ASN A 9 11.73 0.24 4.30
C ASN A 9 13.22 -0.19 4.29
N THR A 10 14.07 0.48 3.49
CA THR A 10 15.51 0.16 3.40
C THR A 10 16.32 0.66 4.58
N GLY A 11 15.85 1.72 5.25
CA GLY A 11 16.64 2.42 6.26
C GLY A 11 17.80 3.26 5.69
N TRP A 12 17.86 3.45 4.37
CA TRP A 12 18.88 4.27 3.72
C TRP A 12 18.70 5.75 3.98
N ASP A 13 19.81 6.48 4.04
CA ASP A 13 19.80 7.92 4.30
C ASP A 13 19.23 8.71 3.10
N ALA A 14 19.51 8.26 1.88
CA ALA A 14 19.15 9.00 0.66
C ALA A 14 18.80 8.07 -0.51
N LEU A 15 17.55 7.58 -0.55
CA LEU A 15 17.07 6.77 -1.65
C LEU A 15 17.15 7.50 -2.99
N THR A 16 17.77 6.87 -4.00
CA THR A 16 17.77 7.31 -5.38
C THR A 16 17.34 6.19 -6.33
N LEU A 17 16.82 6.57 -7.47
CA LEU A 17 16.39 5.69 -8.54
C LEU A 17 17.20 5.97 -9.80
N TYR A 18 17.98 5.00 -10.24
CA TYR A 18 18.66 4.99 -11.54
C TYR A 18 17.90 4.08 -12.50
N ALA A 19 17.81 4.50 -13.77
CA ALA A 19 17.15 3.71 -14.78
C ALA A 19 17.89 3.78 -16.12
N TRP A 20 17.96 2.64 -16.81
CA TRP A 20 18.49 2.55 -18.16
C TRP A 20 17.59 1.67 -19.05
N GLY A 21 17.53 1.99 -20.32
CA GLY A 21 16.84 1.18 -21.34
C GLY A 21 17.80 0.46 -22.25
N ASN A 22 17.29 -0.47 -23.04
CA ASN A 22 18.14 -1.20 -24.00
C ASN A 22 18.70 -0.29 -25.09
N ASP A 23 17.93 0.74 -25.48
CA ASP A 23 18.29 1.68 -26.55
C ASP A 23 18.70 3.07 -26.01
N LEU A 24 18.48 3.33 -24.72
CA LEU A 24 18.79 4.58 -24.04
C LEU A 24 19.58 4.25 -22.76
N PRO A 25 20.88 4.60 -22.73
CA PRO A 25 21.74 4.20 -21.60
C PRO A 25 21.34 4.82 -20.24
N GLU A 26 20.68 5.98 -20.27
CA GLU A 26 20.26 6.70 -19.07
C GLU A 26 18.92 7.37 -19.32
N LEU A 27 17.89 6.96 -18.59
CA LEU A 27 16.53 7.50 -18.74
C LEU A 27 16.25 8.70 -17.84
N PHE A 28 16.83 8.70 -16.64
CA PHE A 28 16.59 9.73 -15.62
C PHE A 28 17.86 10.50 -15.25
N GLY A 29 18.89 10.49 -16.10
CA GLY A 29 20.18 11.07 -15.86
C GLY A 29 21.22 10.04 -15.39
N GLY A 30 22.48 10.53 -15.21
CA GLY A 30 23.59 9.69 -14.82
C GLY A 30 23.48 9.13 -13.41
N TRP A 31 24.32 8.11 -13.14
CA TRP A 31 24.46 7.53 -11.81
C TRP A 31 24.70 8.60 -10.72
N PRO A 32 24.06 8.55 -9.55
CA PRO A 32 23.19 7.48 -9.00
C PRO A 32 21.71 7.59 -9.37
N GLY A 33 21.34 8.40 -10.34
CA GLY A 33 19.97 8.62 -10.77
C GLY A 33 19.31 9.83 -10.11
N ILE A 34 18.01 9.79 -9.97
CA ILE A 34 17.20 10.87 -9.41
C ILE A 34 16.78 10.59 -7.95
N SER A 35 16.68 11.66 -7.17
CA SER A 35 16.02 11.62 -5.87
C SER A 35 14.50 11.56 -6.04
N PRO A 36 13.74 11.14 -5.03
CA PRO A 36 12.29 11.21 -5.08
C PRO A 36 11.81 12.61 -5.43
N THR A 37 10.81 12.69 -6.32
CA THR A 37 10.15 13.94 -6.69
C THR A 37 9.38 14.53 -5.50
N GLY A 38 8.86 13.65 -4.63
CA GLY A 38 8.13 14.01 -3.43
C GLY A 38 7.64 12.79 -2.67
N SER A 39 6.70 13.03 -1.76
CA SER A 39 6.01 11.99 -1.02
C SER A 39 4.50 12.21 -1.08
N VAL A 40 3.74 11.13 -1.03
CA VAL A 40 2.28 11.13 -1.00
C VAL A 40 1.80 10.07 -0.02
N GLU A 41 0.72 10.36 0.70
CA GLU A 41 0.03 9.37 1.52
C GLU A 41 -1.14 8.78 0.73
N ILE A 42 -1.19 7.46 0.63
CA ILE A 42 -2.27 6.69 0.00
C ILE A 42 -2.75 5.68 1.02
N LYS A 43 -4.01 5.77 1.46
CA LYS A 43 -4.62 4.86 2.45
C LYS A 43 -3.78 4.68 3.74
N GLY A 44 -3.21 5.78 4.26
CA GLY A 44 -2.40 5.76 5.48
C GLY A 44 -0.96 5.27 5.30
N ILE A 45 -0.55 4.91 4.08
CA ILE A 45 0.81 4.52 3.76
C ILE A 45 1.51 5.67 3.04
N THR A 46 2.69 6.03 3.52
CA THR A 46 3.52 7.06 2.88
C THR A 46 4.40 6.43 1.79
N TYR A 47 4.24 6.93 0.57
CA TYR A 47 5.09 6.57 -0.57
C TYR A 47 5.99 7.74 -0.94
N LYS A 48 7.26 7.49 -1.17
CA LYS A 48 8.12 8.34 -2.00
C LYS A 48 7.77 8.08 -3.46
N TYR A 49 7.73 9.10 -4.31
CA TYR A 49 7.46 8.88 -5.73
C TYR A 49 8.51 9.52 -6.63
N PHE A 50 8.75 8.87 -7.76
CA PHE A 50 9.65 9.31 -8.81
C PHE A 50 8.81 9.55 -10.06
N ASP A 51 8.69 10.81 -10.50
CA ASP A 51 8.05 11.13 -11.78
C ASP A 51 9.01 10.77 -12.91
N THR A 52 8.58 9.85 -13.76
CA THR A 52 9.40 9.35 -14.85
C THR A 52 9.38 10.24 -16.10
N GLY A 53 8.51 11.24 -16.12
CA GLY A 53 8.33 12.16 -17.23
C GLY A 53 7.47 11.61 -18.37
N GLU A 54 6.72 12.49 -19.00
CA GLU A 54 5.78 12.15 -20.10
C GLU A 54 6.52 11.57 -21.32
N ALA A 55 7.73 12.04 -21.59
CA ALA A 55 8.52 11.59 -22.75
C ALA A 55 8.96 10.13 -22.66
N ASN A 56 8.96 9.56 -21.46
CA ASN A 56 9.42 8.18 -21.21
C ASN A 56 8.29 7.15 -21.24
N LYS A 57 7.06 7.56 -21.48
CA LYS A 57 5.92 6.64 -21.60
C LYS A 57 6.13 5.61 -22.70
N GLY A 58 5.84 4.34 -22.37
CA GLY A 58 5.94 3.22 -23.29
C GLY A 58 7.36 2.70 -23.53
N LEU A 59 8.38 3.33 -22.94
CA LEU A 59 9.75 2.82 -23.02
C LEU A 59 9.94 1.61 -22.09
N VAL A 60 10.82 0.72 -22.50
CA VAL A 60 11.24 -0.43 -21.69
C VAL A 60 12.57 -0.11 -21.03
N TYR A 61 12.63 -0.28 -19.72
CA TYR A 61 13.83 0.02 -18.96
C TYR A 61 14.02 -0.90 -17.74
N ASN A 62 15.18 -0.77 -17.13
CA ASN A 62 15.61 -1.48 -15.95
C ASN A 62 15.83 -0.45 -14.84
N LEU A 63 15.47 -0.81 -13.61
CA LEU A 63 15.61 0.05 -12.45
C LEU A 63 16.71 -0.47 -11.51
N ILE A 64 17.45 0.46 -10.89
CA ILE A 64 18.27 0.20 -9.71
C ILE A 64 17.87 1.19 -8.63
N PHE A 65 17.56 0.67 -7.45
CA PHE A 65 17.47 1.46 -6.23
C PHE A 65 18.81 1.49 -5.52
N ASN A 66 19.22 2.66 -5.04
CA ASN A 66 20.49 2.80 -4.33
C ASN A 66 20.44 3.91 -3.28
N ASP A 67 21.38 3.85 -2.33
CA ASP A 67 21.60 4.88 -1.31
C ASP A 67 22.56 5.94 -1.85
N ASN A 68 22.06 6.79 -2.73
CA ASN A 68 22.79 7.90 -3.36
C ASN A 68 24.20 7.54 -3.87
N GLY A 69 24.37 6.30 -4.35
CA GLY A 69 25.63 5.81 -4.90
C GLY A 69 26.68 5.42 -3.87
N VAL A 70 26.38 5.36 -2.57
CA VAL A 70 27.36 5.06 -1.51
C VAL A 70 27.45 3.58 -1.13
N GLY A 71 27.16 2.67 -2.05
CA GLY A 71 27.47 1.26 -1.92
C GLY A 71 26.30 0.33 -1.72
N SER A 72 25.24 0.74 -1.04
CA SER A 72 24.01 -0.06 -0.91
C SER A 72 23.16 0.12 -2.14
N GLN A 73 22.86 -0.98 -2.83
CA GLN A 73 22.00 -0.99 -4.01
C GLN A 73 21.41 -2.37 -4.27
N PHE A 74 20.31 -2.42 -5.02
CA PHE A 74 19.77 -3.66 -5.58
C PHE A 74 19.04 -3.38 -6.90
N ASP A 75 18.92 -4.44 -7.71
CA ASP A 75 18.15 -4.38 -8.95
C ASP A 75 16.65 -4.31 -8.62
N GLY A 76 16.00 -3.28 -9.11
CA GLY A 76 14.54 -3.13 -9.13
C GLY A 76 13.91 -3.92 -10.28
N PRO A 77 12.69 -3.59 -10.71
CA PRO A 77 12.05 -4.17 -11.89
C PRO A 77 12.95 -4.09 -13.13
N GLN A 78 13.10 -5.22 -13.81
CA GLN A 78 13.91 -5.35 -15.03
C GLN A 78 13.01 -5.58 -16.24
N ASN A 79 13.39 -5.02 -17.40
CA ASN A 79 12.60 -5.07 -18.64
C ASN A 79 11.15 -4.59 -18.44
N PHE A 80 10.98 -3.58 -17.61
CA PHE A 80 9.69 -3.01 -17.26
C PHE A 80 9.25 -2.01 -18.32
N THR A 81 8.01 -2.14 -18.82
CA THR A 81 7.41 -1.15 -19.72
C THR A 81 6.72 -0.07 -18.91
N LEU A 82 7.06 1.19 -19.16
CA LEU A 82 6.43 2.34 -18.50
C LEU A 82 5.06 2.65 -19.11
N ASP A 83 4.07 1.83 -18.81
CA ASP A 83 2.70 1.92 -19.31
C ASP A 83 1.66 2.19 -18.22
N ARG A 84 2.09 2.24 -16.96
CA ARG A 84 1.26 2.51 -15.77
C ARG A 84 2.09 3.06 -14.62
N ASP A 85 1.42 3.60 -13.62
CA ASP A 85 2.02 3.77 -12.29
C ASP A 85 2.34 2.41 -11.68
N ILE A 86 3.47 2.31 -10.98
CA ILE A 86 3.82 1.10 -10.23
C ILE A 86 4.06 1.45 -8.76
N TYR A 87 3.69 0.53 -7.89
CA TYR A 87 3.83 0.66 -6.45
C TYR A 87 4.69 -0.47 -5.92
N LEU A 88 5.75 -0.11 -5.22
CA LEU A 88 6.75 -1.06 -4.74
C LEU A 88 6.95 -0.89 -3.24
N GLU A 89 7.05 -2.00 -2.52
CA GLU A 89 7.70 -2.03 -1.22
C GLU A 89 9.17 -2.39 -1.45
N ILE A 90 10.09 -1.61 -0.88
CA ILE A 90 11.52 -1.88 -0.94
C ILE A 90 12.10 -2.05 0.45
N THR A 91 12.99 -3.02 0.59
CA THR A 91 13.74 -3.33 1.80
C THR A 91 15.23 -3.44 1.45
N GLU A 92 16.11 -3.60 2.42
CA GLU A 92 17.54 -3.88 2.16
C GLU A 92 17.77 -5.14 1.31
N SER A 93 16.83 -6.08 1.31
CA SER A 93 16.94 -7.36 0.61
C SER A 93 16.30 -7.40 -0.78
N GLY A 94 15.66 -6.32 -1.22
CA GLY A 94 15.03 -6.24 -2.53
C GLY A 94 13.67 -5.55 -2.53
N TRP A 95 12.85 -5.88 -3.52
CA TRP A 95 11.56 -5.24 -3.75
C TRP A 95 10.43 -6.23 -4.00
N THR A 96 9.21 -5.76 -3.78
CA THR A 96 7.96 -6.45 -4.13
C THR A 96 7.00 -5.44 -4.75
N GLU A 97 6.37 -5.79 -5.88
CA GLU A 97 5.28 -4.98 -6.42
C GLU A 97 4.05 -5.16 -5.54
N ILE A 98 3.45 -4.05 -5.15
CA ILE A 98 2.26 -4.02 -4.29
C ILE A 98 1.10 -3.36 -5.03
N ASP A 99 -0.10 -3.76 -4.71
CA ASP A 99 -1.32 -3.10 -5.17
C ASP A 99 -1.75 -2.10 -4.08
N PRO A 100 -1.72 -0.78 -4.34
CA PRO A 100 -2.14 0.22 -3.35
C PRO A 100 -3.63 0.14 -3.04
N ASP A 101 -4.39 -0.54 -3.89
CA ASP A 101 -5.80 -0.83 -3.68
C ASP A 101 -6.03 -2.20 -3.03
N ALA A 102 -4.96 -3.00 -2.87
CA ALA A 102 -5.06 -4.23 -2.13
C ALA A 102 -5.51 -3.94 -0.69
N VAL A 103 -6.53 -4.64 -0.29
CA VAL A 103 -6.96 -4.64 1.11
C VAL A 103 -5.84 -5.25 1.93
N VAL A 104 -5.29 -4.50 2.86
CA VAL A 104 -4.39 -5.06 3.87
C VAL A 104 -5.24 -5.96 4.77
N ILE A 105 -5.26 -7.24 4.44
CA ILE A 105 -5.88 -8.25 5.29
C ILE A 105 -4.87 -8.57 6.38
N HIS A 106 -5.06 -8.04 7.55
CA HIS A 106 -4.35 -8.50 8.73
C HIS A 106 -4.86 -9.89 9.08
N ASP A 107 -4.02 -10.91 8.94
CA ASP A 107 -4.39 -12.31 9.17
C ASP A 107 -5.00 -12.48 10.56
N GLY A 108 -6.30 -12.81 10.59
CA GLY A 108 -7.08 -13.01 11.81
C GLY A 108 -7.61 -11.74 12.47
N TYR A 109 -7.48 -10.55 11.85
CA TYR A 109 -7.92 -9.28 12.45
C TYR A 109 -8.92 -8.51 11.59
N THR A 110 -9.31 -9.01 10.44
CA THR A 110 -10.23 -8.34 9.52
C THR A 110 -11.54 -9.10 9.43
N ILE A 111 -12.64 -8.38 9.61
CA ILE A 111 -14.00 -8.92 9.43
C ILE A 111 -14.53 -8.41 8.09
N PHE A 112 -14.98 -9.32 7.24
CA PHE A 112 -15.61 -8.99 5.96
C PHE A 112 -17.11 -9.22 6.04
N ILE A 113 -17.89 -8.23 5.63
CA ILE A 113 -19.35 -8.27 5.67
C ILE A 113 -19.90 -7.89 4.29
N GLU A 114 -20.62 -8.81 3.65
CA GLU A 114 -21.51 -8.46 2.55
C GLU A 114 -22.74 -7.77 3.14
N ASP A 115 -22.79 -6.45 2.98
CA ASP A 115 -23.86 -5.65 3.57
C ASP A 115 -25.09 -5.61 2.64
N GLN A 116 -26.12 -6.32 3.03
CA GLN A 116 -27.43 -6.35 2.36
C GLN A 116 -28.52 -5.66 3.20
N SER A 117 -28.14 -4.92 4.23
CA SER A 117 -29.08 -4.28 5.18
C SER A 117 -29.90 -3.16 4.55
N GLY A 118 -29.35 -2.50 3.51
CA GLY A 118 -29.91 -1.29 2.92
C GLY A 118 -29.75 -0.06 3.82
N TRP A 119 -28.96 -0.13 4.87
CA TRP A 119 -28.62 1.01 5.72
C TRP A 119 -27.66 1.96 5.00
N ALA A 120 -27.74 3.25 5.34
CA ALA A 120 -26.82 4.23 4.76
C ALA A 120 -25.38 4.03 5.24
N GLU A 121 -25.23 3.61 6.49
CA GLU A 121 -23.96 3.28 7.12
C GLU A 121 -24.15 2.06 8.02
N THR A 122 -23.23 1.12 7.95
CA THR A 122 -23.22 -0.06 8.83
C THR A 122 -22.00 0.01 9.73
N THR A 123 -22.22 0.03 11.04
CA THR A 123 -21.16 -0.08 12.05
C THR A 123 -21.15 -1.44 12.70
N ILE A 124 -20.00 -1.86 13.20
CA ILE A 124 -19.87 -3.01 14.07
C ILE A 124 -19.44 -2.59 15.47
N TYR A 125 -20.16 -3.07 16.47
CA TYR A 125 -19.83 -2.93 17.88
C TYR A 125 -19.52 -4.30 18.45
N ALA A 126 -18.49 -4.37 19.28
CA ALA A 126 -18.09 -5.63 19.88
C ALA A 126 -17.77 -5.47 21.37
N TRP A 127 -18.08 -6.51 22.13
CA TRP A 127 -17.77 -6.61 23.55
C TRP A 127 -17.34 -8.03 23.91
N GLY A 128 -16.41 -8.14 24.83
CA GLY A 128 -15.99 -9.40 25.43
C GLY A 128 -16.55 -9.56 26.85
N ASN A 129 -16.32 -10.72 27.45
CA ASN A 129 -16.78 -10.98 28.82
C ASN A 129 -16.12 -10.06 29.86
N ASP A 130 -14.85 -9.71 29.64
CA ASP A 130 -14.05 -8.92 30.57
C ASP A 130 -13.68 -7.53 30.00
N ILE A 131 -14.02 -7.26 28.74
CA ILE A 131 -13.72 -6.01 28.03
C ILE A 131 -15.04 -5.50 27.44
N PRO A 132 -15.64 -4.44 28.02
CA PRO A 132 -16.97 -3.98 27.59
C PRO A 132 -17.00 -3.38 26.19
N GLU A 133 -15.87 -2.87 25.70
CA GLU A 133 -15.78 -2.20 24.39
C GLU A 133 -14.46 -2.60 23.70
N LEU A 134 -14.53 -3.47 22.68
CA LEU A 134 -13.35 -3.95 21.99
C LEU A 134 -12.92 -3.04 20.82
N PHE A 135 -13.89 -2.46 20.12
CA PHE A 135 -13.66 -1.63 18.93
C PHE A 135 -14.09 -0.17 19.15
N GLY A 136 -14.10 0.30 20.40
CA GLY A 136 -14.60 1.60 20.78
C GLY A 136 -16.03 1.57 21.29
N SER A 137 -16.52 2.73 21.75
CA SER A 137 -17.85 2.88 22.31
C SER A 137 -18.95 2.75 21.25
N TRP A 138 -20.17 2.49 21.73
CA TRP A 138 -21.36 2.45 20.88
C TRP A 138 -21.46 3.71 20.00
N PRO A 139 -21.77 3.61 18.69
CA PRO A 139 -22.24 2.44 17.93
C PRO A 139 -21.12 1.55 17.36
N GLY A 140 -19.87 1.74 17.75
CA GLY A 140 -18.73 0.95 17.28
C GLY A 140 -17.96 1.61 16.16
N ILE A 141 -17.35 0.81 15.27
CA ILE A 141 -16.51 1.30 14.18
C ILE A 141 -17.23 1.23 12.82
N LEU A 142 -16.96 2.20 12.00
CA LEU A 142 -17.31 2.19 10.58
C LEU A 142 -16.41 1.24 9.78
N PRO A 143 -16.82 0.80 8.59
CA PRO A 143 -15.92 0.03 7.72
C PRO A 143 -14.61 0.79 7.48
N THR A 144 -13.51 0.07 7.54
CA THR A 144 -12.19 0.60 7.15
C THR A 144 -12.15 0.85 5.64
N GLY A 145 -12.92 0.07 4.88
CA GLY A 145 -13.08 0.23 3.44
C GLY A 145 -13.99 -0.84 2.86
N SER A 146 -13.96 -0.97 1.53
CA SER A 146 -14.67 -2.03 0.80
C SER A 146 -13.76 -2.72 -0.20
N VAL A 147 -14.07 -3.99 -0.50
CA VAL A 147 -13.32 -4.80 -1.46
C VAL A 147 -14.28 -5.68 -2.24
N GLU A 148 -13.99 -5.91 -3.51
CA GLU A 148 -14.69 -6.89 -4.32
C GLU A 148 -13.94 -8.23 -4.29
N ILE A 149 -14.61 -9.29 -3.88
CA ILE A 149 -14.10 -10.66 -3.89
C ILE A 149 -15.03 -11.51 -4.72
N LYS A 150 -14.55 -12.04 -5.85
CA LYS A 150 -15.31 -12.88 -6.77
C LYS A 150 -16.65 -12.26 -7.23
N GLY A 151 -16.64 -10.95 -7.50
CA GLY A 151 -17.82 -10.22 -7.97
C GLY A 151 -18.81 -9.83 -6.87
N VAL A 152 -18.47 -10.03 -5.59
CA VAL A 152 -19.27 -9.62 -4.42
C VAL A 152 -18.51 -8.53 -3.67
N THR A 153 -19.16 -7.40 -3.39
CA THR A 153 -18.59 -6.31 -2.60
C THR A 153 -18.76 -6.57 -1.11
N TYR A 154 -17.66 -6.52 -0.37
CA TYR A 154 -17.63 -6.64 1.08
C TYR A 154 -17.15 -5.33 1.70
N ASN A 155 -17.81 -4.89 2.74
CA ASN A 155 -17.22 -3.95 3.70
C ASN A 155 -16.24 -4.71 4.59
N TYR A 156 -15.05 -4.16 4.82
CA TYR A 156 -14.10 -4.77 5.74
C TYR A 156 -13.80 -3.86 6.93
N TYR A 157 -13.61 -4.48 8.08
CA TYR A 157 -13.36 -3.83 9.36
C TYR A 157 -12.05 -4.38 9.91
N ASP A 158 -11.05 -3.53 10.06
CA ASP A 158 -9.81 -3.88 10.75
C ASP A 158 -10.04 -3.77 12.25
N THR A 159 -9.98 -4.90 12.93
CA THR A 159 -10.24 -4.98 14.37
C THR A 159 -8.98 -4.74 15.21
N GLY A 160 -7.82 -4.61 14.56
CA GLY A 160 -6.54 -4.35 15.19
C GLY A 160 -5.86 -5.57 15.81
N GLU A 161 -4.54 -5.59 15.73
CA GLU A 161 -3.70 -6.68 16.24
C GLU A 161 -3.86 -6.92 17.74
N ALA A 162 -4.09 -5.86 18.52
CA ALA A 162 -4.27 -5.94 19.95
C ALA A 162 -5.47 -6.84 20.37
N ASN A 163 -6.43 -7.03 19.46
CA ASN A 163 -7.63 -7.82 19.71
C ASN A 163 -7.52 -9.29 19.26
N LYS A 164 -6.35 -9.69 18.76
CA LYS A 164 -6.09 -11.05 18.30
C LYS A 164 -6.27 -12.08 19.41
N GLY A 165 -7.03 -13.12 19.08
CA GLY A 165 -7.25 -14.25 20.01
C GLY A 165 -8.27 -13.97 21.11
N LEU A 166 -8.88 -12.78 21.15
CA LEU A 166 -9.95 -12.48 22.08
C LEU A 166 -11.27 -13.11 21.64
N THR A 167 -12.05 -13.53 22.62
CA THR A 167 -13.42 -13.98 22.38
C THR A 167 -14.37 -12.82 22.64
N TYR A 168 -15.22 -12.53 21.67
CA TYR A 168 -16.14 -11.40 21.76
C TYR A 168 -17.49 -11.68 21.11
N ASN A 169 -18.46 -10.87 21.46
CA ASN A 169 -19.75 -10.79 20.80
C ASN A 169 -19.75 -9.63 19.83
N LEU A 170 -20.46 -9.77 18.73
CA LEU A 170 -20.52 -8.76 17.69
C LEU A 170 -21.98 -8.39 17.40
N ILE A 171 -22.22 -7.11 17.20
CA ILE A 171 -23.52 -6.61 16.70
C ILE A 171 -23.26 -5.62 15.56
N MET A 172 -24.07 -5.76 14.53
CA MET A 172 -24.13 -4.79 13.43
C MET A 172 -25.30 -3.83 13.67
N ASN A 173 -25.10 -2.57 13.37
CA ASN A 173 -26.12 -1.55 13.54
C ASN A 173 -26.00 -0.45 12.44
N ASN A 174 -27.01 0.41 12.36
CA ASN A 174 -27.09 1.46 11.36
C ASN A 174 -26.48 2.81 11.83
N ASN A 175 -25.42 2.74 12.59
CA ASN A 175 -24.72 3.90 13.17
C ASN A 175 -25.58 4.74 14.14
N ASN A 176 -26.53 4.11 14.86
CA ASN A 176 -27.41 4.72 15.87
C ASN A 176 -27.27 4.02 17.21
#